data_483e47a94ef8dc098c26ddfdd371c8fb
#
_entry.id   483e47a94ef8dc098c26ddfdd371c8fb
#
_cell.length_a   1.000
_cell.length_b   1.000
_cell.length_c   1.000
_cell.angle_alpha   90.00
_cell.angle_beta   90.00
_cell.angle_gamma   90.00
#
_symmetry.space_group_name_H-M   'P 1'
#
loop_
_entity.id
_entity.type
_entity.pdbx_description
1 polymer ?
#
loop_
_entity_poly.entity_id
_entity_poly.type
_entity_poly.pdbx_seq_one_letter_code
_entity_poly.pdbx_strand_id
1 'polypeptide(L)'
;MKLSIALAATFAAGASAFAPSTGRPSSSNAAASSATALSAEGRQPIMAGNWKMNPATEDDALKLATDFSKLLGEEACAMSDFEGCTEVILFPPFPFISKVKDAVDEVGITVGAQGIFFEDKGAYTGSVAASMVKSVGCEYILCGHSERRTLMGDDDVNINKKVKKVLESGMKPILCIGETKEEFDLDITKDICAMQLSKDLFGVTKEQMADVVIAYEPVWAIGTGLVCGANEANKMHRFIREKLAGMYDEEVAKATRIQYGGSVTPESVDALMSMPEIDGCLVGGASLDAEKFARICNFES
;
A
#
# COMPACT_ATOMS: atom_id res chain seq x y z
N MET A 1 -38.06 39.04 32.38
CA MET A 1 -39.23 38.20 32.75
C MET A 1 -38.77 36.77 32.76
N LYS A 2 -38.43 36.25 33.86
CA LYS A 2 -39.00 35.23 34.77
C LYS A 2 -39.90 34.22 34.03
N LEU A 3 -39.54 32.91 33.96
CA LEU A 3 -40.04 31.92 34.93
C LEU A 3 -39.26 30.61 34.86
N SER A 4 -38.76 30.20 36.00
CA SER A 4 -38.31 28.82 36.33
C SER A 4 -39.53 27.97 36.67
N ILE A 5 -39.48 26.64 36.43
CA ILE A 5 -40.16 25.66 37.29
C ILE A 5 -39.31 24.36 37.26
N ALA A 6 -38.88 23.95 38.46
CA ALA A 6 -38.36 22.64 38.82
C ALA A 6 -39.49 21.77 39.41
N LEU A 7 -39.37 20.44 39.33
CA LEU A 7 -39.88 19.44 40.29
C LEU A 7 -39.43 18.06 39.80
N ALA A 8 -38.61 17.35 40.46
CA ALA A 8 -38.60 16.63 41.75
C ALA A 8 -38.85 15.12 41.56
N ALA A 9 -38.01 14.39 42.19
CA ALA A 9 -37.75 12.96 42.24
C ALA A 9 -38.92 12.07 42.76
N THR A 10 -38.86 10.78 42.44
CA THR A 10 -39.22 9.74 43.42
C THR A 10 -38.45 8.43 43.18
N PHE A 11 -37.88 7.96 44.26
CA PHE A 11 -37.24 6.63 44.45
C PHE A 11 -38.33 5.52 44.58
N ALA A 12 -38.01 4.31 44.08
CA ALA A 12 -38.56 3.09 44.65
C ALA A 12 -37.55 1.94 44.50
N ALA A 13 -37.09 1.45 45.60
CA ALA A 13 -36.28 0.25 45.74
C ALA A 13 -37.17 -0.98 45.76
N GLY A 14 -36.71 -2.07 45.16
CA GLY A 14 -37.35 -3.38 45.27
C GLY A 14 -36.29 -4.47 45.16
N ALA A 15 -35.97 -5.09 46.29
CA ALA A 15 -35.14 -6.30 46.42
C ALA A 15 -36.01 -7.56 46.31
N SER A 16 -35.54 -8.58 45.62
CA SER A 16 -35.78 -10.03 45.91
C SER A 16 -35.01 -10.92 44.96
N ALA A 17 -34.19 -11.68 45.47
CA ALA A 17 -34.11 -13.10 45.86
C ALA A 17 -33.40 -14.00 44.86
N PHE A 18 -32.37 -14.60 45.37
CA PHE A 18 -31.54 -15.67 44.81
C PHE A 18 -32.33 -16.99 44.59
N ALA A 19 -32.04 -17.67 43.45
CA ALA A 19 -32.14 -19.12 43.33
C ALA A 19 -31.04 -19.65 42.36
N PRO A 20 -30.28 -20.71 42.67
CA PRO A 20 -29.25 -21.24 41.80
C PRO A 20 -29.82 -22.25 40.80
N SER A 21 -29.51 -22.12 39.55
CA SER A 21 -29.81 -23.08 38.49
C SER A 21 -28.51 -23.68 37.95
N THR A 22 -28.44 -24.99 38.09
CA THR A 22 -27.38 -25.87 37.56
C THR A 22 -27.43 -25.89 36.04
N GLY A 23 -26.40 -25.34 35.37
CA GLY A 23 -26.28 -25.30 33.93
C GLY A 23 -25.31 -26.33 33.41
N ARG A 24 -25.71 -27.09 32.40
CA ARG A 24 -24.91 -27.97 31.55
C ARG A 24 -23.87 -27.15 30.75
N PRO A 25 -22.69 -27.69 30.43
CA PRO A 25 -21.76 -27.04 29.52
C PRO A 25 -22.27 -27.15 28.07
N SER A 26 -22.59 -26.05 27.43
CA SER A 26 -22.79 -25.99 26.00
C SER A 26 -21.43 -25.93 25.33
N SER A 27 -21.18 -26.83 24.41
CA SER A 27 -20.06 -26.81 23.48
C SER A 27 -20.16 -25.54 22.61
N SER A 28 -19.36 -24.54 22.91
CA SER A 28 -19.14 -23.42 21.99
C SER A 28 -18.22 -23.89 20.87
N ASN A 29 -18.79 -24.10 19.68
CA ASN A 29 -18.04 -24.02 18.44
C ASN A 29 -17.40 -22.63 18.41
N ALA A 30 -16.11 -22.58 18.67
CA ALA A 30 -15.30 -21.42 18.31
C ALA A 30 -15.22 -21.38 16.78
N ALA A 31 -16.04 -20.52 16.16
CA ALA A 31 -15.76 -20.06 14.82
C ALA A 31 -14.37 -19.42 14.88
N ALA A 32 -13.41 -20.02 14.19
CA ALA A 32 -12.12 -19.40 13.96
C ALA A 32 -12.37 -18.11 13.17
N SER A 33 -12.34 -16.99 13.86
CA SER A 33 -12.18 -15.68 13.25
C SER A 33 -10.85 -15.73 12.51
N SER A 34 -10.85 -15.63 11.19
CA SER A 34 -9.67 -15.35 10.40
C SER A 34 -9.24 -13.91 10.74
N ALA A 35 -8.47 -13.77 11.82
CA ALA A 35 -7.78 -12.53 12.08
C ALA A 35 -6.71 -12.41 11.00
N THR A 36 -6.91 -11.51 10.03
CA THR A 36 -5.87 -11.04 9.14
C THR A 36 -4.72 -10.56 10.03
N ALA A 37 -3.56 -11.19 9.93
CA ALA A 37 -2.43 -10.81 10.78
C ALA A 37 -2.02 -9.39 10.39
N LEU A 38 -2.12 -8.48 11.33
CA LEU A 38 -1.44 -7.20 11.28
C LEU A 38 0.06 -7.49 11.11
N SER A 39 0.77 -6.70 10.30
CA SER A 39 2.24 -6.71 10.33
C SER A 39 2.69 -6.62 11.79
N ALA A 40 3.82 -7.22 12.17
CA ALA A 40 4.21 -7.47 13.57
C ALA A 40 4.22 -6.22 14.49
N GLU A 41 3.99 -5.01 13.95
CA GLU A 41 3.93 -3.74 14.68
C GLU A 41 2.64 -2.93 14.44
N GLY A 42 1.56 -3.56 13.96
CA GLY A 42 0.25 -2.90 13.78
C GLY A 42 0.14 -1.98 12.55
N ARG A 43 1.05 -2.09 11.57
CA ARG A 43 0.94 -1.37 10.29
C ARG A 43 -0.08 -2.05 9.39
N GLN A 44 -0.96 -1.24 8.76
CA GLN A 44 -1.95 -1.75 7.82
C GLN A 44 -1.27 -2.35 6.59
N PRO A 45 -1.58 -3.61 6.22
CA PRO A 45 -1.07 -4.21 5.00
C PRO A 45 -1.51 -3.42 3.76
N ILE A 46 -0.63 -3.35 2.73
CA ILE A 46 -0.88 -2.60 1.51
C ILE A 46 -0.52 -3.42 0.27
N MET A 47 -1.50 -3.73 -0.58
CA MET A 47 -1.32 -4.48 -1.83
C MET A 47 -1.55 -3.57 -3.03
N ALA A 48 -0.51 -3.34 -3.82
CA ALA A 48 -0.52 -2.42 -4.94
C ALA A 48 -0.34 -3.18 -6.26
N GLY A 49 -1.31 -3.12 -7.15
CA GLY A 49 -1.27 -3.74 -8.49
C GLY A 49 -0.76 -2.75 -9.53
N ASN A 50 0.49 -2.88 -9.93
CA ASN A 50 1.07 -2.09 -11.02
C ASN A 50 0.84 -2.78 -12.36
N TRP A 51 -0.11 -2.28 -13.14
CA TRP A 51 -0.46 -2.85 -14.46
C TRP A 51 0.59 -2.55 -15.52
N LYS A 52 1.52 -1.63 -15.25
CA LYS A 52 2.53 -1.18 -16.20
C LYS A 52 1.87 -0.70 -17.50
N MET A 53 2.38 -1.06 -18.67
CA MET A 53 1.79 -0.70 -19.97
C MET A 53 0.80 -1.77 -20.45
N ASN A 54 -0.17 -2.14 -19.59
CA ASN A 54 -1.24 -3.12 -19.84
C ASN A 54 -2.55 -2.67 -19.17
N PRO A 55 -3.71 -3.21 -19.62
CA PRO A 55 -3.92 -3.92 -20.88
C PRO A 55 -3.90 -2.99 -22.10
N ALA A 56 -4.14 -3.52 -23.30
CA ALA A 56 -4.04 -2.73 -24.53
C ALA A 56 -5.25 -1.81 -24.79
N THR A 57 -6.43 -2.16 -24.23
CA THR A 57 -7.68 -1.44 -24.47
C THR A 57 -8.38 -1.02 -23.20
N GLU A 58 -9.25 -0.01 -23.29
CA GLU A 58 -10.10 0.43 -22.18
C GLU A 58 -11.07 -0.69 -21.74
N ASP A 59 -11.65 -1.42 -22.67
CA ASP A 59 -12.58 -2.52 -22.38
C ASP A 59 -11.90 -3.64 -21.57
N ASP A 60 -10.66 -4.00 -21.92
CA ASP A 60 -9.89 -4.98 -21.18
C ASP A 60 -9.51 -4.46 -19.78
N ALA A 61 -9.22 -3.16 -19.65
CA ALA A 61 -8.93 -2.54 -18.38
C ALA A 61 -10.15 -2.54 -17.45
N LEU A 62 -11.33 -2.18 -17.99
CA LEU A 62 -12.60 -2.24 -17.26
C LEU A 62 -12.97 -3.66 -16.86
N LYS A 63 -12.79 -4.61 -17.79
CA LYS A 63 -13.04 -6.02 -17.49
C LYS A 63 -12.15 -6.51 -16.35
N LEU A 64 -10.85 -6.25 -16.40
CA LEU A 64 -9.90 -6.64 -15.36
C LEU A 64 -10.27 -6.03 -14.00
N ALA A 65 -10.57 -4.73 -13.96
CA ALA A 65 -10.96 -4.03 -12.73
C ALA A 65 -12.26 -4.60 -12.15
N THR A 66 -13.27 -4.82 -13.00
CA THR A 66 -14.59 -5.35 -12.58
C THR A 66 -14.50 -6.81 -12.12
N ASP A 67 -13.74 -7.63 -12.81
CA ASP A 67 -13.58 -9.04 -12.42
C ASP A 67 -12.80 -9.14 -11.11
N PHE A 68 -11.76 -8.34 -10.93
CA PHE A 68 -10.99 -8.26 -9.70
C PHE A 68 -11.85 -7.79 -8.52
N SER A 69 -12.62 -6.71 -8.67
CA SER A 69 -13.47 -6.18 -7.61
C SER A 69 -14.54 -7.17 -7.13
N LYS A 70 -15.09 -7.98 -8.03
CA LYS A 70 -16.03 -9.06 -7.68
C LYS A 70 -15.37 -10.19 -6.86
N LEU A 71 -14.12 -10.53 -7.20
CA LEU A 71 -13.37 -11.60 -6.53
C LEU A 71 -12.81 -11.18 -5.17
N LEU A 72 -12.51 -9.88 -5.01
CA LEU A 72 -12.05 -9.36 -3.72
C LEU A 72 -13.18 -9.40 -2.67
N GLY A 73 -14.45 -9.32 -3.11
CA GLY A 73 -15.63 -9.47 -2.27
C GLY A 73 -15.89 -8.32 -1.31
N GLU A 74 -16.86 -8.52 -0.41
CA GLU A 74 -17.22 -7.56 0.64
C GLU A 74 -16.13 -7.43 1.75
N GLU A 75 -15.12 -8.30 1.71
CA GLU A 75 -13.98 -8.31 2.64
C GLU A 75 -12.89 -7.28 2.27
N ALA A 76 -12.97 -6.67 1.08
CA ALA A 76 -12.15 -5.52 0.77
C ALA A 76 -12.52 -4.36 1.70
N CYS A 77 -11.54 -3.79 2.33
CA CYS A 77 -11.75 -2.70 3.26
C CYS A 77 -12.43 -1.51 2.59
N ALA A 78 -13.74 -1.39 2.76
CA ALA A 78 -14.42 -0.13 2.59
C ALA A 78 -13.91 0.84 3.66
N MET A 79 -13.17 1.85 3.24
CA MET A 79 -12.53 2.89 4.01
C MET A 79 -13.29 3.32 5.24
N SER A 80 -12.79 3.19 6.43
CA SER A 80 -12.79 4.16 7.51
C SER A 80 -12.50 3.66 8.94
N ASP A 81 -12.68 2.38 9.32
CA ASP A 81 -12.59 1.99 10.74
C ASP A 81 -11.84 0.65 10.93
N PHE A 82 -10.57 0.53 10.46
CA PHE A 82 -9.93 -0.75 10.23
C PHE A 82 -8.79 -1.14 11.16
N GLU A 83 -9.11 -1.92 12.15
CA GLU A 83 -8.19 -2.91 12.69
C GLU A 83 -8.27 -4.17 11.78
N GLY A 84 -7.24 -4.42 10.97
CA GLY A 84 -7.01 -5.72 10.35
C GLY A 84 -7.24 -5.89 8.84
N CYS A 85 -7.52 -4.85 8.11
CA CYS A 85 -7.81 -4.92 6.67
C CYS A 85 -6.64 -4.51 5.76
N THR A 86 -6.53 -5.14 4.58
CA THR A 86 -5.52 -4.81 3.57
C THR A 86 -5.96 -3.62 2.71
N GLU A 87 -5.16 -2.57 2.63
CA GLU A 87 -5.37 -1.50 1.66
C GLU A 87 -4.99 -1.99 0.26
N VAL A 88 -5.90 -1.86 -0.71
CA VAL A 88 -5.69 -2.30 -2.09
C VAL A 88 -5.65 -1.11 -3.04
N ILE A 89 -4.61 -1.06 -3.88
CA ILE A 89 -4.39 0.04 -4.83
C ILE A 89 -4.17 -0.53 -6.23
N LEU A 90 -4.82 0.06 -7.23
CA LEU A 90 -4.56 -0.23 -8.64
C LEU A 90 -3.84 0.93 -9.32
N PHE A 91 -2.82 0.63 -10.12
CA PHE A 91 -2.09 1.58 -10.95
C PHE A 91 -2.28 1.25 -12.43
N PRO A 92 -3.42 1.62 -13.03
CA PRO A 92 -3.66 1.43 -14.46
C PRO A 92 -2.86 2.44 -15.30
N PRO A 93 -2.68 2.21 -16.62
CA PRO A 93 -2.19 3.22 -17.54
C PRO A 93 -3.02 4.50 -17.50
N PHE A 94 -2.38 5.67 -17.73
CA PHE A 94 -3.05 6.97 -17.67
C PHE A 94 -4.38 7.06 -18.44
N PRO A 95 -4.52 6.51 -19.68
CA PRO A 95 -5.76 6.61 -20.42
C PRO A 95 -6.96 5.96 -19.75
N PHE A 96 -6.72 5.01 -18.84
CA PHE A 96 -7.77 4.18 -18.24
C PHE A 96 -8.09 4.54 -16.79
N ILE A 97 -7.33 5.46 -16.17
CA ILE A 97 -7.46 5.80 -14.74
C ILE A 97 -8.91 6.16 -14.37
N SER A 98 -9.52 7.11 -15.07
CA SER A 98 -10.86 7.58 -14.74
C SER A 98 -11.89 6.44 -14.79
N LYS A 99 -11.83 5.63 -15.83
CA LYS A 99 -12.77 4.51 -16.02
C LYS A 99 -12.57 3.39 -15.00
N VAL A 100 -11.30 3.07 -14.69
CA VAL A 100 -10.99 2.09 -13.65
C VAL A 100 -11.43 2.60 -12.28
N LYS A 101 -11.21 3.90 -11.97
CA LYS A 101 -11.69 4.51 -10.72
C LYS A 101 -13.21 4.38 -10.58
N ASP A 102 -13.96 4.74 -11.63
CA ASP A 102 -15.43 4.62 -11.64
C ASP A 102 -15.89 3.17 -11.39
N ALA A 103 -15.15 2.18 -11.92
CA ALA A 103 -15.51 0.77 -11.82
C ALA A 103 -15.23 0.15 -10.43
N VAL A 104 -14.33 0.74 -9.64
CA VAL A 104 -13.89 0.16 -8.34
C VAL A 104 -14.21 1.04 -7.13
N ASP A 105 -14.84 2.18 -7.33
CA ASP A 105 -15.09 3.18 -6.27
C ASP A 105 -15.97 2.63 -5.14
N GLU A 106 -17.02 1.90 -5.50
CA GLU A 106 -18.00 1.36 -4.54
C GLU A 106 -17.43 0.22 -3.66
N VAL A 107 -16.32 -0.39 -4.05
CA VAL A 107 -15.72 -1.53 -3.33
C VAL A 107 -14.48 -1.13 -2.51
N GLY A 108 -14.19 0.17 -2.37
CA GLY A 108 -13.10 0.67 -1.52
C GLY A 108 -11.69 0.44 -2.07
N ILE A 109 -11.54 0.11 -3.36
CA ILE A 109 -10.23 -0.02 -4.01
C ILE A 109 -9.74 1.38 -4.40
N THR A 110 -8.55 1.73 -3.94
CA THR A 110 -7.89 2.99 -4.27
C THR A 110 -7.25 2.92 -5.67
N VAL A 111 -7.24 4.04 -6.40
CA VAL A 111 -6.54 4.14 -7.67
C VAL A 111 -5.41 5.14 -7.57
N GLY A 112 -4.26 4.77 -8.16
CA GLY A 112 -3.08 5.61 -8.27
C GLY A 112 -2.60 5.76 -9.72
N ALA A 113 -1.58 6.60 -9.93
CA ALA A 113 -0.93 6.76 -11.22
C ALA A 113 0.50 6.23 -11.20
N GLN A 114 0.95 5.67 -12.32
CA GLN A 114 2.27 5.06 -12.48
C GLN A 114 3.43 6.07 -12.49
N GLY A 115 3.12 7.37 -12.37
CA GLY A 115 4.09 8.44 -12.27
C GLY A 115 3.45 9.79 -12.57
N ILE A 116 4.22 10.86 -12.40
CA ILE A 116 3.88 12.23 -12.79
C ILE A 116 5.13 12.97 -13.27
N PHE A 117 4.93 14.15 -13.85
CA PHE A 117 5.98 15.15 -13.98
C PHE A 117 5.90 16.15 -12.81
N PHE A 118 7.03 16.70 -12.40
CA PHE A 118 7.13 17.54 -11.21
C PHE A 118 6.70 19.00 -11.42
N GLU A 119 6.41 19.41 -12.65
CA GLU A 119 5.87 20.75 -12.97
C GLU A 119 4.34 20.70 -13.02
N ASP A 120 3.69 21.80 -12.63
CA ASP A 120 2.24 21.90 -12.60
C ASP A 120 1.63 22.05 -13.99
N LYS A 121 2.33 22.75 -14.88
CA LYS A 121 1.92 23.01 -16.28
C LYS A 121 3.09 23.57 -17.09
N GLY A 122 2.98 23.54 -18.40
CA GLY A 122 3.98 24.18 -19.27
C GLY A 122 4.24 23.42 -20.57
N ALA A 123 5.38 23.72 -21.19
CA ALA A 123 5.82 23.13 -22.46
C ALA A 123 6.51 21.78 -22.21
N TYR A 124 5.77 20.83 -21.70
CA TYR A 124 6.23 19.46 -21.35
C TYR A 124 5.38 18.43 -22.09
N THR A 125 5.40 18.46 -23.42
CA THR A 125 4.55 17.62 -24.27
C THR A 125 4.63 16.14 -23.91
N GLY A 126 3.48 15.52 -23.65
CA GLY A 126 3.36 14.12 -23.25
C GLY A 126 3.48 13.87 -21.74
N SER A 127 3.84 14.87 -20.93
CA SER A 127 3.90 14.73 -19.48
C SER A 127 2.52 14.97 -18.83
N VAL A 128 2.34 14.37 -17.67
CA VAL A 128 1.10 14.46 -16.86
C VAL A 128 1.45 15.09 -15.51
N ALA A 129 0.76 16.18 -15.14
CA ALA A 129 0.95 16.86 -13.87
C ALA A 129 0.21 16.16 -12.72
N ALA A 130 0.66 16.41 -11.48
CA ALA A 130 0.01 15.89 -10.27
C ALA A 130 -1.47 16.31 -10.18
N SER A 131 -1.79 17.56 -10.51
CA SER A 131 -3.17 18.07 -10.51
C SER A 131 -4.09 17.32 -11.49
N MET A 132 -3.55 16.87 -12.63
CA MET A 132 -4.34 16.12 -13.63
C MET A 132 -4.76 14.75 -13.10
N VAL A 133 -3.85 13.98 -12.52
CA VAL A 133 -4.17 12.66 -11.96
C VAL A 133 -5.02 12.77 -10.69
N LYS A 134 -4.80 13.79 -9.86
CA LYS A 134 -5.65 14.07 -8.71
C LYS A 134 -7.09 14.38 -9.12
N SER A 135 -7.29 15.13 -10.21
CA SER A 135 -8.63 15.51 -10.69
C SER A 135 -9.48 14.32 -11.18
N VAL A 136 -8.84 13.18 -11.49
CA VAL A 136 -9.51 11.93 -11.86
C VAL A 136 -9.50 10.90 -10.73
N GLY A 137 -9.22 11.34 -9.49
CA GLY A 137 -9.40 10.55 -8.27
C GLY A 137 -8.19 9.70 -7.86
N CYS A 138 -6.99 9.95 -8.40
CA CYS A 138 -5.79 9.27 -7.89
C CYS A 138 -5.41 9.77 -6.48
N GLU A 139 -5.04 8.83 -5.61
CA GLU A 139 -4.54 9.11 -4.26
C GLU A 139 -3.06 8.75 -4.11
N TYR A 140 -2.57 7.77 -4.85
CA TYR A 140 -1.19 7.29 -4.81
C TYR A 140 -0.47 7.51 -6.13
N ILE A 141 0.85 7.74 -6.06
CA ILE A 141 1.70 7.91 -7.24
C ILE A 141 2.96 7.07 -7.07
N LEU A 142 3.29 6.23 -8.08
CA LEU A 142 4.58 5.56 -8.14
C LEU A 142 5.67 6.58 -8.48
N CYS A 143 6.74 6.63 -7.69
CA CYS A 143 7.90 7.49 -7.89
C CYS A 143 9.17 6.63 -7.94
N GLY A 144 9.94 6.72 -9.01
CA GLY A 144 11.24 6.05 -9.12
C GLY A 144 11.17 4.55 -9.41
N HIS A 145 10.06 4.01 -9.95
CA HIS A 145 9.97 2.61 -10.36
C HIS A 145 11.16 2.22 -11.24
N SER A 146 11.71 1.01 -11.05
CA SER A 146 12.94 0.53 -11.71
C SER A 146 12.92 0.68 -13.24
N GLU A 147 11.79 0.40 -13.90
CA GLU A 147 11.66 0.60 -15.36
C GLU A 147 11.83 2.08 -15.75
N ARG A 148 11.38 3.01 -14.90
CA ARG A 148 11.55 4.44 -15.18
C ARG A 148 12.97 4.91 -14.95
N ARG A 149 13.66 4.37 -13.95
CA ARG A 149 15.08 4.64 -13.72
C ARG A 149 15.93 4.12 -14.90
N THR A 150 15.72 2.86 -15.31
CA THR A 150 16.56 2.19 -16.31
C THR A 150 16.22 2.52 -17.76
N LEU A 151 14.93 2.65 -18.10
CA LEU A 151 14.48 2.81 -19.49
C LEU A 151 14.10 4.26 -19.83
N MET A 152 13.63 5.05 -18.85
CA MET A 152 13.10 6.40 -19.08
C MET A 152 14.02 7.50 -18.53
N GLY A 153 15.13 7.14 -17.87
CA GLY A 153 16.12 8.09 -17.39
C GLY A 153 15.69 8.92 -16.19
N ASP A 154 14.76 8.42 -15.37
CA ASP A 154 14.41 9.06 -14.11
C ASP A 154 15.59 8.91 -13.12
N ASP A 155 16.31 10.00 -12.85
CA ASP A 155 17.38 10.09 -11.87
C ASP A 155 16.86 10.46 -10.47
N ASP A 156 17.69 10.29 -9.43
CA ASP A 156 17.30 10.58 -8.04
C ASP A 156 16.88 12.04 -7.85
N VAL A 157 17.46 12.99 -8.59
CA VAL A 157 17.10 14.42 -8.52
C VAL A 157 15.66 14.63 -9.00
N ASN A 158 15.31 14.04 -10.13
CA ASN A 158 13.97 14.12 -10.69
C ASN A 158 12.95 13.34 -9.83
N ILE A 159 13.37 12.21 -9.27
CA ILE A 159 12.52 11.41 -8.36
C ILE A 159 12.23 12.19 -7.08
N ASN A 160 13.21 12.83 -6.47
CA ASN A 160 13.00 13.71 -5.31
C ASN A 160 11.99 14.82 -5.61
N LYS A 161 12.11 15.50 -6.78
CA LYS A 161 11.13 16.51 -7.20
C LYS A 161 9.73 15.93 -7.34
N LYS A 162 9.60 14.73 -7.89
CA LYS A 162 8.30 14.03 -8.02
C LYS A 162 7.72 13.69 -6.66
N VAL A 163 8.50 13.11 -5.74
CA VAL A 163 8.06 12.80 -4.36
C VAL A 163 7.51 14.06 -3.68
N LYS A 164 8.27 15.16 -3.71
CA LYS A 164 7.85 16.43 -3.13
C LYS A 164 6.58 16.96 -3.79
N LYS A 165 6.49 16.92 -5.12
CA LYS A 165 5.30 17.38 -5.86
C LYS A 165 4.06 16.55 -5.51
N VAL A 166 4.18 15.24 -5.32
CA VAL A 166 3.09 14.36 -4.87
C VAL A 166 2.61 14.78 -3.49
N LEU A 167 3.52 14.93 -2.53
CA LEU A 167 3.23 15.37 -1.16
C LEU A 167 2.60 16.76 -1.12
N GLU A 168 3.15 17.74 -1.85
CA GLU A 168 2.58 19.10 -2.00
C GLU A 168 1.15 19.08 -2.55
N SER A 169 0.84 18.10 -3.38
CA SER A 169 -0.50 17.93 -3.97
C SER A 169 -1.48 17.22 -3.04
N GLY A 170 -1.05 16.80 -1.83
CA GLY A 170 -1.86 16.05 -0.87
C GLY A 170 -2.21 14.66 -1.41
N MET A 171 -1.30 14.03 -2.15
CA MET A 171 -1.33 12.62 -2.54
C MET A 171 -0.16 11.89 -1.89
N LYS A 172 -0.17 10.56 -1.94
CA LYS A 172 0.78 9.69 -1.27
C LYS A 172 1.77 9.10 -2.29
N PRO A 173 3.09 9.35 -2.17
CA PRO A 173 4.07 8.69 -3.03
C PRO A 173 4.35 7.27 -2.55
N ILE A 174 4.42 6.31 -3.49
CA ILE A 174 5.12 5.04 -3.29
C ILE A 174 6.48 5.20 -3.93
N LEU A 175 7.51 5.38 -3.11
CA LEU A 175 8.88 5.54 -3.55
C LEU A 175 9.52 4.19 -3.79
N CYS A 176 9.82 3.88 -5.05
CA CYS A 176 10.50 2.66 -5.46
C CYS A 176 12.01 2.85 -5.40
N ILE A 177 12.67 1.94 -4.69
CA ILE A 177 14.13 1.86 -4.55
C ILE A 177 14.59 0.43 -4.76
N GLY A 178 15.84 0.24 -5.18
CA GLY A 178 16.42 -1.09 -5.32
C GLY A 178 17.63 -1.10 -6.24
N GLU A 179 18.41 -2.14 -6.13
CA GLU A 179 19.64 -2.36 -6.87
C GLU A 179 19.42 -3.11 -8.18
N THR A 180 20.24 -2.80 -9.16
CA THR A 180 20.36 -3.55 -10.42
C THR A 180 21.05 -4.91 -10.19
N LYS A 181 21.05 -5.75 -11.23
CA LYS A 181 21.77 -7.05 -11.18
C LYS A 181 23.26 -6.85 -11.00
N GLU A 182 23.84 -5.88 -11.68
CA GLU A 182 25.26 -5.55 -11.58
C GLU A 182 25.65 -5.10 -10.16
N GLU A 183 24.82 -4.27 -9.54
CA GLU A 183 25.01 -3.78 -8.17
C GLU A 183 24.83 -4.89 -7.12
N PHE A 184 23.88 -5.81 -7.36
CA PHE A 184 23.71 -7.01 -6.55
C PHE A 184 24.95 -7.92 -6.63
N ASP A 185 25.49 -8.16 -7.82
CA ASP A 185 26.70 -8.98 -8.02
C ASP A 185 27.95 -8.36 -7.40
N LEU A 186 27.99 -7.05 -7.24
CA LEU A 186 29.04 -6.32 -6.53
C LEU A 186 28.84 -6.29 -5.00
N ASP A 187 27.76 -6.86 -4.47
CA ASP A 187 27.42 -6.86 -3.03
C ASP A 187 27.26 -5.46 -2.42
N ILE A 188 26.73 -4.48 -3.23
CA ILE A 188 26.53 -3.09 -2.80
C ILE A 188 25.03 -2.71 -2.67
N THR A 189 24.12 -3.69 -2.58
CA THR A 189 22.68 -3.49 -2.45
C THR A 189 22.32 -2.46 -1.38
N LYS A 190 22.89 -2.56 -0.18
CA LYS A 190 22.63 -1.65 0.94
C LYS A 190 23.07 -0.22 0.66
N ASP A 191 24.24 -0.05 0.03
CA ASP A 191 24.78 1.26 -0.31
C ASP A 191 23.90 1.96 -1.35
N ILE A 192 23.40 1.21 -2.36
CA ILE A 192 22.48 1.72 -3.36
C ILE A 192 21.16 2.14 -2.74
N CYS A 193 20.52 1.27 -1.97
CA CYS A 193 19.25 1.61 -1.29
C CYS A 193 19.41 2.78 -0.32
N ALA A 194 20.51 2.85 0.45
CA ALA A 194 20.78 3.97 1.35
C ALA A 194 21.00 5.29 0.60
N MET A 195 21.70 5.23 -0.54
CA MET A 195 21.91 6.39 -1.41
C MET A 195 20.59 6.90 -2.01
N GLN A 196 19.79 5.99 -2.59
CA GLN A 196 18.49 6.34 -3.18
C GLN A 196 17.56 6.96 -2.12
N LEU A 197 17.39 6.33 -0.94
CA LEU A 197 16.62 6.91 0.17
C LEU A 197 17.09 8.31 0.54
N SER A 198 18.42 8.50 0.69
CA SER A 198 18.98 9.78 1.10
C SER A 198 18.77 10.89 0.09
N LYS A 199 18.79 10.57 -1.22
CA LYS A 199 18.59 11.54 -2.30
C LYS A 199 17.11 11.76 -2.60
N ASP A 200 16.33 10.69 -2.72
CA ASP A 200 14.94 10.75 -3.15
C ASP A 200 14.04 11.38 -2.06
N LEU A 201 14.41 11.24 -0.78
CA LEU A 201 13.71 11.85 0.36
C LEU A 201 14.38 13.16 0.84
N PHE A 202 15.38 13.69 0.12
CA PHE A 202 16.05 14.92 0.52
C PHE A 202 15.07 16.09 0.64
N GLY A 203 14.99 16.66 1.87
CA GLY A 203 14.10 17.78 2.21
C GLY A 203 12.62 17.39 2.38
N VAL A 204 12.27 16.11 2.42
CA VAL A 204 10.98 15.62 2.92
C VAL A 204 11.00 15.70 4.44
N THR A 205 9.98 16.29 5.06
CA THR A 205 9.93 16.44 6.53
C THR A 205 9.44 15.19 7.24
N LYS A 206 9.67 15.12 8.56
CA LYS A 206 9.17 14.02 9.41
C LYS A 206 7.65 13.85 9.29
N GLU A 207 6.91 14.95 9.29
CA GLU A 207 5.46 14.96 9.19
C GLU A 207 4.99 14.43 7.83
N GLN A 208 5.69 14.80 6.76
CA GLN A 208 5.37 14.33 5.41
C GLN A 208 5.63 12.83 5.21
N MET A 209 6.52 12.24 6.02
CA MET A 209 6.78 10.79 5.96
C MET A 209 5.56 9.94 6.33
N ALA A 210 4.58 10.49 7.03
CA ALA A 210 3.31 9.81 7.30
C ALA A 210 2.54 9.41 6.03
N ASP A 211 2.76 10.13 4.93
CA ASP A 211 2.14 9.88 3.63
C ASP A 211 3.04 9.10 2.66
N VAL A 212 4.26 8.75 3.03
CA VAL A 212 5.22 8.04 2.17
C VAL A 212 5.17 6.53 2.41
N VAL A 213 5.07 5.78 1.32
CA VAL A 213 5.28 4.33 1.31
C VAL A 213 6.58 4.06 0.55
N ILE A 214 7.39 3.10 1.02
CA ILE A 214 8.58 2.64 0.32
C ILE A 214 8.26 1.32 -0.37
N ALA A 215 8.73 1.13 -1.61
CA ALA A 215 8.71 -0.16 -2.30
C ALA A 215 10.15 -0.59 -2.60
N TYR A 216 10.59 -1.69 -2.01
CA TYR A 216 11.89 -2.28 -2.31
C TYR A 216 11.78 -3.22 -3.51
N GLU A 217 12.47 -2.88 -4.58
CA GLU A 217 12.50 -3.62 -5.84
C GLU A 217 13.90 -4.27 -6.02
N PRO A 218 14.11 -5.56 -5.69
CA PRO A 218 15.31 -6.29 -6.14
C PRO A 218 15.22 -6.43 -7.66
N VAL A 219 15.78 -5.48 -8.44
CA VAL A 219 15.56 -5.38 -9.89
C VAL A 219 16.01 -6.65 -10.62
N TRP A 220 17.03 -7.30 -10.10
CA TRP A 220 17.52 -8.60 -10.60
C TRP A 220 16.50 -9.74 -10.48
N ALA A 221 15.49 -9.61 -9.63
CA ALA A 221 14.43 -10.60 -9.44
C ALA A 221 13.09 -10.20 -10.11
N ILE A 222 13.05 -9.11 -10.90
CA ILE A 222 11.83 -8.66 -11.58
C ILE A 222 11.82 -9.21 -13.01
N GLY A 223 10.93 -10.17 -13.29
CA GLY A 223 10.73 -10.71 -14.65
C GLY A 223 11.89 -11.53 -15.20
N THR A 224 12.89 -11.86 -14.38
CA THR A 224 14.08 -12.62 -14.78
C THR A 224 13.99 -14.11 -14.52
N GLY A 225 12.98 -14.56 -13.76
CA GLY A 225 12.88 -15.92 -13.26
C GLY A 225 13.71 -16.20 -12.00
N LEU A 226 14.52 -15.25 -11.55
CA LEU A 226 15.20 -15.31 -10.26
C LEU A 226 14.21 -14.89 -9.15
N VAL A 227 14.39 -15.45 -7.95
CA VAL A 227 13.52 -15.18 -6.80
C VAL A 227 14.37 -14.62 -5.66
N CYS A 228 13.98 -13.46 -5.16
CA CYS A 228 14.42 -12.96 -3.87
C CYS A 228 13.55 -13.63 -2.80
N GLY A 229 14.13 -14.49 -1.97
CA GLY A 229 13.40 -15.21 -0.92
C GLY A 229 12.85 -14.28 0.16
N ALA A 230 11.76 -14.67 0.84
CA ALA A 230 11.11 -13.87 1.88
C ALA A 230 12.08 -13.42 2.99
N ASN A 231 12.99 -14.30 3.44
CA ASN A 231 13.99 -13.96 4.44
C ASN A 231 14.98 -12.89 3.95
N GLU A 232 15.39 -12.91 2.68
CA GLU A 232 16.28 -11.92 2.11
C GLU A 232 15.59 -10.59 1.94
N ALA A 233 14.37 -10.60 1.41
CA ALA A 233 13.50 -9.42 1.36
C ALA A 233 13.31 -8.79 2.75
N ASN A 234 12.99 -9.60 3.76
CA ASN A 234 12.82 -9.14 5.14
C ASN A 234 14.08 -8.47 5.72
N LYS A 235 15.28 -8.99 5.43
CA LYS A 235 16.55 -8.37 5.86
C LYS A 235 16.74 -6.99 5.22
N MET A 236 16.40 -6.86 3.94
CA MET A 236 16.50 -5.57 3.25
C MET A 236 15.45 -4.58 3.74
N HIS A 237 14.21 -5.00 4.00
CA HIS A 237 13.18 -4.16 4.60
C HIS A 237 13.61 -3.65 5.98
N ARG A 238 14.20 -4.52 6.82
CA ARG A 238 14.79 -4.11 8.11
C ARG A 238 15.87 -3.07 7.92
N PHE A 239 16.81 -3.28 7.01
CA PHE A 239 17.86 -2.30 6.72
C PHE A 239 17.29 -0.96 6.24
N ILE A 240 16.26 -0.96 5.39
CA ILE A 240 15.57 0.26 4.94
C ILE A 240 14.95 0.97 6.15
N ARG A 241 14.30 0.25 7.04
CA ARG A 241 13.71 0.79 8.27
C ARG A 241 14.77 1.39 9.21
N GLU A 242 15.87 0.69 9.44
CA GLU A 242 17.02 1.21 10.20
C GLU A 242 17.59 2.49 9.57
N LYS A 243 17.67 2.55 8.24
CA LYS A 243 18.09 3.75 7.52
C LYS A 243 17.14 4.91 7.71
N LEU A 244 15.83 4.67 7.66
CA LEU A 244 14.80 5.68 7.93
C LEU A 244 14.88 6.19 9.38
N ALA A 245 15.11 5.31 10.34
CA ALA A 245 15.33 5.71 11.74
C ALA A 245 16.53 6.66 11.89
N GLY A 246 17.62 6.39 11.19
CA GLY A 246 18.80 7.25 11.16
C GLY A 246 18.61 8.58 10.41
N MET A 247 17.68 8.64 9.46
CA MET A 247 17.38 9.87 8.69
C MET A 247 16.38 10.77 9.41
N TYR A 248 15.44 10.18 10.12
CA TYR A 248 14.35 10.85 10.84
C TYR A 248 14.37 10.47 12.33
N ASP A 249 13.63 9.47 12.73
CA ASP A 249 13.62 8.84 14.04
C ASP A 249 12.91 7.47 14.01
N GLU A 250 12.89 6.81 15.19
CA GLU A 250 12.28 5.49 15.37
C GLU A 250 10.76 5.49 15.15
N GLU A 251 10.05 6.58 15.43
CA GLU A 251 8.60 6.67 15.24
C GLU A 251 8.27 6.69 13.75
N VAL A 252 8.97 7.51 12.97
CA VAL A 252 8.84 7.53 11.50
C VAL A 252 9.17 6.17 10.92
N ALA A 253 10.29 5.58 11.33
CA ALA A 253 10.72 4.28 10.83
C ALA A 253 9.69 3.17 11.10
N LYS A 254 9.10 3.16 12.30
CA LYS A 254 8.06 2.20 12.68
C LYS A 254 6.75 2.41 11.93
N ALA A 255 6.36 3.66 11.71
CA ALA A 255 5.11 3.99 11.03
C ALA A 255 5.17 3.81 9.51
N THR A 256 6.34 3.96 8.88
CA THR A 256 6.48 3.87 7.43
C THR A 256 6.23 2.45 6.94
N ARG A 257 5.30 2.29 5.98
CA ARG A 257 5.03 1.02 5.33
C ARG A 257 6.06 0.73 4.24
N ILE A 258 6.55 -0.52 4.19
CA ILE A 258 7.55 -0.95 3.22
C ILE A 258 7.00 -2.16 2.46
N GLN A 259 6.79 -2.00 1.15
CA GLN A 259 6.31 -3.04 0.24
C GLN A 259 7.47 -3.80 -0.40
N TYR A 260 7.28 -5.09 -0.62
CA TYR A 260 8.15 -5.89 -1.48
C TYR A 260 7.71 -5.76 -2.95
N GLY A 261 8.62 -5.31 -3.81
CA GLY A 261 8.37 -5.04 -5.24
C GLY A 261 9.04 -6.03 -6.20
N GLY A 262 9.53 -7.16 -5.72
CA GLY A 262 10.03 -8.25 -6.58
C GLY A 262 8.90 -9.11 -7.16
N SER A 263 9.23 -10.33 -7.59
CA SER A 263 8.23 -11.28 -8.10
C SER A 263 7.34 -11.79 -6.97
N VAL A 264 6.02 -11.54 -7.08
CA VAL A 264 4.99 -12.00 -6.14
C VAL A 264 3.99 -12.87 -6.88
N THR A 265 3.68 -14.03 -6.31
CA THR A 265 2.68 -14.97 -6.83
C THR A 265 1.72 -15.40 -5.73
N PRO A 266 0.56 -16.00 -6.06
CA PRO A 266 -0.33 -16.60 -5.06
C PRO A 266 0.34 -17.57 -4.10
N GLU A 267 1.37 -18.30 -4.58
CA GLU A 267 2.09 -19.30 -3.79
C GLU A 267 3.17 -18.69 -2.87
N SER A 268 3.66 -17.50 -3.19
CA SER A 268 4.74 -16.86 -2.43
C SER A 268 4.26 -15.78 -1.44
N VAL A 269 3.06 -15.26 -1.62
CA VAL A 269 2.59 -14.08 -0.85
C VAL A 269 2.50 -14.36 0.64
N ASP A 270 2.00 -15.53 1.07
CA ASP A 270 1.83 -15.86 2.49
C ASP A 270 3.19 -15.90 3.22
N ALA A 271 4.21 -16.48 2.57
CA ALA A 271 5.56 -16.48 3.11
C ALA A 271 6.18 -15.09 3.19
N LEU A 272 5.87 -14.19 2.25
CA LEU A 272 6.29 -12.80 2.29
C LEU A 272 5.58 -12.04 3.43
N MET A 273 4.25 -12.16 3.51
CA MET A 273 3.44 -11.43 4.48
C MET A 273 3.59 -11.95 5.92
N SER A 274 4.11 -13.17 6.11
CA SER A 274 4.51 -13.67 7.44
C SER A 274 5.79 -13.01 7.99
N MET A 275 6.51 -12.21 7.18
CA MET A 275 7.73 -11.55 7.60
C MET A 275 7.43 -10.23 8.32
N PRO A 276 8.07 -9.98 9.49
CA PRO A 276 7.72 -8.83 10.35
C PRO A 276 8.02 -7.45 9.75
N GLU A 277 8.93 -7.37 8.77
CA GLU A 277 9.32 -6.08 8.18
C GLU A 277 8.64 -5.80 6.84
N ILE A 278 7.88 -6.76 6.30
CA ILE A 278 7.18 -6.62 5.02
C ILE A 278 5.74 -6.22 5.28
N ASP A 279 5.36 -5.03 4.84
CA ASP A 279 4.04 -4.44 5.08
C ASP A 279 3.10 -4.59 3.88
N GLY A 280 3.53 -5.27 2.82
CA GLY A 280 2.73 -5.47 1.62
C GLY A 280 3.57 -5.72 0.39
N CYS A 281 2.90 -5.70 -0.77
CA CYS A 281 3.54 -6.00 -2.05
C CYS A 281 3.16 -4.99 -3.13
N LEU A 282 4.15 -4.64 -3.96
CA LEU A 282 3.94 -3.95 -5.23
C LEU A 282 4.01 -4.98 -6.36
N VAL A 283 2.85 -5.41 -6.83
CA VAL A 283 2.67 -6.58 -7.71
C VAL A 283 2.59 -6.15 -9.17
N GLY A 284 3.47 -6.70 -10.01
CA GLY A 284 3.45 -6.47 -11.45
C GLY A 284 2.55 -7.47 -12.20
N GLY A 285 3.15 -8.42 -12.91
CA GLY A 285 2.45 -9.34 -13.83
C GLY A 285 1.24 -10.08 -13.24
N ALA A 286 1.32 -10.53 -11.98
CA ALA A 286 0.19 -11.20 -11.33
C ALA A 286 -1.03 -10.27 -11.12
N SER A 287 -0.85 -8.95 -11.12
CA SER A 287 -1.97 -7.99 -11.02
C SER A 287 -2.78 -7.83 -12.31
N LEU A 288 -2.32 -8.44 -13.42
CA LEU A 288 -3.05 -8.50 -14.69
C LEU A 288 -4.00 -9.72 -14.79
N ASP A 289 -4.07 -10.51 -13.75
CA ASP A 289 -4.94 -11.67 -13.62
C ASP A 289 -5.78 -11.47 -12.35
N ALA A 290 -7.09 -11.30 -12.52
CA ALA A 290 -7.99 -10.95 -11.43
C ALA A 290 -8.01 -12.00 -10.31
N GLU A 291 -7.96 -13.29 -10.64
CA GLU A 291 -7.98 -14.39 -9.65
C GLU A 291 -6.67 -14.43 -8.86
N LYS A 292 -5.53 -14.30 -9.56
CA LYS A 292 -4.21 -14.28 -8.89
C LYS A 292 -4.07 -13.07 -7.98
N PHE A 293 -4.50 -11.89 -8.44
CA PHE A 293 -4.35 -10.69 -7.63
C PHE A 293 -5.31 -10.69 -6.45
N ALA A 294 -6.55 -11.19 -6.61
CA ALA A 294 -7.47 -11.38 -5.49
C ALA A 294 -6.90 -12.34 -4.44
N ARG A 295 -6.30 -13.47 -4.84
CA ARG A 295 -5.63 -14.39 -3.90
C ARG A 295 -4.43 -13.72 -3.19
N ILE A 296 -3.66 -12.87 -3.91
CA ILE A 296 -2.56 -12.13 -3.30
C ILE A 296 -3.07 -11.11 -2.26
N CYS A 297 -4.18 -10.43 -2.55
CA CYS A 297 -4.79 -9.48 -1.61
C CYS A 297 -5.40 -10.16 -0.39
N ASN A 298 -5.91 -11.40 -0.55
CA ASN A 298 -6.47 -12.25 0.50
C ASN A 298 -5.42 -13.27 0.99
N PHE A 299 -4.20 -12.80 1.27
CA PHE A 299 -3.12 -13.64 1.80
C PHE A 299 -3.46 -14.20 3.20
N GLU A 300 -2.86 -15.34 3.52
CA GLU A 300 -2.96 -15.98 4.83
C GLU A 300 -1.62 -15.82 5.57
N SER A 301 -1.63 -15.27 6.79
CA SER A 301 -0.43 -15.03 7.60
C SER A 301 -0.60 -15.45 9.04
#